data_f454dcbb52bc726a88e95443e4be494b
#
_entry.id   f454dcbb52bc726a88e95443e4be494b
#
_cell.length_a   1.000
_cell.length_b   1.000
_cell.length_c   1.000
_cell.angle_alpha   90.00
_cell.angle_beta   90.00
_cell.angle_gamma   90.00
#
_symmetry.space_group_name_H-M   'P 1'
#
loop_
_entity.id
_entity.type
_entity.pdbx_description
1 polymer ?
#
loop_
_entity_poly.entity_id
_entity_poly.type
_entity_poly.pdbx_seq_one_letter_code
_entity_poly.pdbx_strand_id
1 'polypeptide(L)'
;CCRCVGDEFLAQQIESLGARRKCFYCSHVERSFSVEAISKLTAEAFEQHFVRTPDNPSSYESSLQADKESDYEWYRDGYPVTDVIVDAVGVSENIARDIQCVLEDEHQPLDSSEMGEESEFSTDSHYIEAVQGESYLHGDTSLNFFSAFCLHRSHRRLSRFRLY
;
A
#
# COMPACT_ATOMS: atom_id res chain seq x y z
N CYS A 1 -5.57 -8.86 -14.69
CA CYS A 1 -5.41 -8.53 -16.12
C CYS A 1 -5.38 -7.01 -16.28
N CYS A 2 -4.90 -6.50 -17.42
CA CYS A 2 -4.79 -5.06 -17.70
C CYS A 2 -6.11 -4.28 -17.53
N ARG A 3 -7.26 -4.93 -17.72
CA ARG A 3 -8.59 -4.28 -17.54
C ARG A 3 -9.05 -4.17 -16.09
N CYS A 4 -8.47 -4.96 -15.17
CA CYS A 4 -8.83 -4.97 -13.76
C CYS A 4 -7.93 -4.06 -12.93
N VAL A 5 -6.90 -3.50 -13.54
CA VAL A 5 -5.92 -2.61 -12.91
C VAL A 5 -6.14 -1.22 -13.45
N GLY A 6 -6.29 -0.25 -12.57
CA GLY A 6 -6.52 1.16 -12.93
C GLY A 6 -5.24 1.99 -13.06
N ASP A 7 -4.11 1.46 -12.60
CA ASP A 7 -2.82 2.10 -12.79
C ASP A 7 -2.31 1.87 -14.22
N GLU A 8 -2.06 2.94 -14.95
CA GLU A 8 -1.66 2.90 -16.36
C GLU A 8 -0.33 2.18 -16.57
N PHE A 9 0.63 2.38 -15.67
CA PHE A 9 1.95 1.80 -15.80
C PHE A 9 1.89 0.28 -15.60
N LEU A 10 1.23 -0.17 -14.52
CA LEU A 10 1.04 -1.59 -14.26
C LEU A 10 0.21 -2.25 -15.36
N ALA A 11 -0.81 -1.57 -15.89
CA ALA A 11 -1.59 -2.06 -17.03
C ALA A 11 -0.71 -2.27 -18.28
N GLN A 12 0.18 -1.33 -18.61
CA GLN A 12 1.13 -1.45 -19.72
C GLN A 12 2.14 -2.58 -19.49
N GLN A 13 2.63 -2.77 -18.28
CA GLN A 13 3.48 -3.91 -17.95
C GLN A 13 2.76 -5.25 -18.15
N ILE A 14 1.53 -5.36 -17.67
CA ILE A 14 0.71 -6.55 -17.86
C ILE A 14 0.46 -6.79 -19.37
N GLU A 15 0.24 -5.74 -20.13
CA GLU A 15 0.04 -5.84 -21.58
C GLU A 15 1.29 -6.30 -22.32
N SER A 16 2.47 -5.87 -21.90
CA SER A 16 3.73 -6.22 -22.55
C SER A 16 4.25 -7.60 -22.14
N LEU A 17 4.22 -7.92 -20.85
CA LEU A 17 4.89 -9.08 -20.26
C LEU A 17 3.92 -10.18 -19.81
N GLY A 18 2.63 -9.88 -19.68
CA GLY A 18 1.62 -10.80 -19.16
C GLY A 18 1.33 -11.98 -20.10
N ALA A 19 1.00 -13.11 -19.51
CA ALA A 19 0.55 -14.28 -20.24
C ALA A 19 -0.94 -14.15 -20.61
N ARG A 20 -1.31 -14.54 -21.84
CA ARG A 20 -2.72 -14.54 -22.26
C ARG A 20 -3.49 -15.67 -21.60
N ARG A 21 -4.40 -15.34 -20.71
CA ARG A 21 -5.24 -16.31 -19.97
C ARG A 21 -6.60 -15.71 -19.61
N LYS A 22 -7.54 -16.56 -19.22
CA LYS A 22 -8.81 -16.10 -18.69
C LYS A 22 -8.59 -15.47 -17.31
N CYS A 23 -8.98 -14.22 -17.16
CA CYS A 23 -8.90 -13.51 -15.87
C CYS A 23 -9.90 -14.10 -14.88
N PHE A 24 -9.46 -14.36 -13.66
CA PHE A 24 -10.32 -14.88 -12.59
C PHE A 24 -11.41 -13.87 -12.20
N TYR A 25 -11.08 -12.59 -12.14
CA TYR A 25 -11.99 -11.54 -11.65
C TYR A 25 -13.01 -11.07 -12.70
N CYS A 26 -12.59 -10.82 -13.94
CA CYS A 26 -13.48 -10.30 -14.97
C CYS A 26 -13.87 -11.33 -16.05
N SER A 27 -13.35 -12.54 -15.99
CA SER A 27 -13.58 -13.65 -16.92
C SER A 27 -13.17 -13.41 -18.38
N HIS A 28 -12.60 -12.26 -18.72
CA HIS A 28 -12.10 -11.98 -20.07
C HIS A 28 -10.77 -12.70 -20.32
N VAL A 29 -10.52 -13.04 -21.59
CA VAL A 29 -9.24 -13.65 -22.02
C VAL A 29 -8.32 -12.55 -22.50
N GLU A 30 -7.46 -12.09 -21.61
CA GLU A 30 -6.53 -10.98 -21.82
C GLU A 30 -5.15 -11.32 -21.26
N ARG A 31 -4.18 -10.45 -21.52
CA ARG A 31 -2.88 -10.55 -20.84
C ARG A 31 -3.05 -10.26 -19.36
N SER A 32 -2.45 -11.10 -18.54
CA SER A 32 -2.59 -11.01 -17.09
C SER A 32 -1.32 -11.51 -16.38
N PHE A 33 -1.07 -10.91 -15.21
CA PHE A 33 -0.15 -11.44 -14.21
C PHE A 33 -0.92 -12.35 -13.24
N SER A 34 -0.19 -13.17 -12.52
CA SER A 34 -0.72 -13.85 -11.33
C SER A 34 -0.85 -12.85 -10.17
N VAL A 35 -1.57 -13.21 -9.11
CA VAL A 35 -1.70 -12.36 -7.92
C VAL A 35 -0.34 -12.20 -7.26
N GLU A 36 0.45 -13.25 -7.15
CA GLU A 36 1.80 -13.25 -6.58
C GLU A 36 2.75 -12.29 -7.33
N ALA A 37 2.64 -12.22 -8.67
CA ALA A 37 3.46 -11.29 -9.45
C ALA A 37 3.07 -9.83 -9.19
N ILE A 38 1.79 -9.55 -8.99
CA ILE A 38 1.32 -8.19 -8.63
C ILE A 38 1.71 -7.89 -7.18
N SER A 39 1.58 -8.84 -6.26
CA SER A 39 1.96 -8.67 -4.85
C SER A 39 3.42 -8.26 -4.69
N LYS A 40 4.34 -8.88 -5.45
CA LYS A 40 5.76 -8.47 -5.44
C LYS A 40 5.97 -7.03 -5.88
N LEU A 41 5.32 -6.60 -6.96
CA LEU A 41 5.40 -5.20 -7.40
C LEU A 41 4.77 -4.25 -6.38
N THR A 42 3.72 -4.70 -5.70
CA THR A 42 3.09 -3.94 -4.63
C THR A 42 4.01 -3.83 -3.41
N ALA A 43 4.69 -4.90 -2.99
CA ALA A 43 5.67 -4.88 -1.92
C ALA A 43 6.81 -3.88 -2.20
N GLU A 44 7.39 -3.93 -3.41
CA GLU A 44 8.42 -2.99 -3.84
C GLU A 44 7.93 -1.52 -3.78
N ALA A 45 6.67 -1.27 -4.13
CA ALA A 45 6.06 0.05 -4.02
C ALA A 45 5.88 0.49 -2.55
N PHE A 46 5.49 -0.44 -1.68
CA PHE A 46 5.35 -0.15 -0.25
C PHE A 46 6.69 0.19 0.38
N GLU A 47 7.73 -0.58 0.14
CA GLU A 47 9.10 -0.29 0.63
C GLU A 47 9.62 1.09 0.21
N GLN A 48 9.25 1.57 -0.97
CA GLN A 48 9.76 2.81 -1.52
C GLN A 48 8.92 4.04 -1.15
N HIS A 49 7.62 3.89 -0.98
CA HIS A 49 6.69 5.02 -0.95
C HIS A 49 5.78 5.08 0.28
N PHE A 50 5.77 4.05 1.11
CA PHE A 50 4.90 4.00 2.28
C PHE A 50 5.68 3.65 3.54
N VAL A 51 5.18 4.13 4.68
CA VAL A 51 5.70 3.81 6.00
C VAL A 51 4.55 3.27 6.83
N ARG A 52 4.76 2.12 7.47
CA ARG A 52 3.81 1.55 8.43
C ARG A 52 3.73 2.45 9.66
N THR A 53 2.53 2.74 10.10
CA THR A 53 2.28 3.51 11.32
C THR A 53 2.29 2.60 12.56
N PRO A 54 2.67 3.12 13.74
CA PRO A 54 2.65 2.36 14.98
C PRO A 54 1.25 1.81 15.29
N ASP A 55 1.19 0.59 15.81
CA ASP A 55 -0.06 -0.06 16.20
C ASP A 55 -0.58 0.43 17.55
N ASN A 56 0.29 1.02 18.37
CA ASN A 56 -0.01 1.49 19.72
C ASN A 56 0.52 2.92 19.93
N PRO A 57 -0.12 3.68 20.82
CA PRO A 57 0.39 4.98 21.21
C PRO A 57 1.79 4.89 21.83
N SER A 58 2.60 5.90 21.59
CA SER A 58 3.89 6.05 22.28
C SER A 58 3.70 6.20 23.80
N SER A 59 4.77 6.02 24.56
CA SER A 59 4.72 6.19 26.01
C SER A 59 4.24 7.58 26.45
N TYR A 60 4.56 8.61 25.66
CA TYR A 60 4.09 9.97 25.88
C TYR A 60 2.59 10.11 25.63
N GLU A 61 2.11 9.62 24.51
CA GLU A 61 0.68 9.65 24.14
C GLU A 61 -0.16 8.82 25.12
N SER A 62 0.36 7.66 25.55
CA SER A 62 -0.28 6.84 26.59
C SER A 62 -0.39 7.59 27.92
N SER A 63 0.60 8.40 28.27
CA SER A 63 0.56 9.24 29.46
C SER A 63 -0.47 10.36 29.35
N LEU A 64 -0.59 10.98 28.17
CA LEU A 64 -1.61 11.99 27.92
C LEU A 64 -3.03 11.41 27.97
N GLN A 65 -3.21 10.19 27.46
CA GLN A 65 -4.51 9.48 27.53
C GLN A 65 -4.90 9.09 28.95
N ALA A 66 -3.90 8.80 29.81
CA ALA A 66 -4.13 8.45 31.21
C ALA A 66 -4.40 9.66 32.11
N ASP A 67 -4.09 10.87 31.65
CA ASP A 67 -4.33 12.11 32.39
C ASP A 67 -5.82 12.48 32.32
N LYS A 68 -6.48 12.50 33.48
CA LYS A 68 -7.91 12.83 33.60
C LYS A 68 -8.24 14.28 33.27
N GLU A 69 -7.26 15.16 33.23
CA GLU A 69 -7.41 16.57 32.87
C GLU A 69 -7.20 16.80 31.35
N SER A 70 -6.76 15.77 30.62
CA SER A 70 -6.51 15.81 29.18
C SER A 70 -7.70 15.24 28.42
N ASP A 71 -8.19 15.96 27.41
CA ASP A 71 -9.17 15.47 26.44
C ASP A 71 -8.48 14.75 25.27
N TYR A 72 -7.22 14.28 25.44
CA TYR A 72 -6.45 13.64 24.38
C TYR A 72 -6.95 12.22 24.12
N GLU A 73 -7.36 11.97 22.89
CA GLU A 73 -7.66 10.65 22.37
C GLU A 73 -6.62 10.30 21.29
N TRP A 74 -6.02 9.14 21.41
CA TRP A 74 -5.09 8.65 20.39
C TRP A 74 -5.87 7.93 19.29
N TYR A 75 -5.56 8.30 18.07
CA TYR A 75 -6.06 7.62 16.87
C TYR A 75 -4.86 7.16 16.04
N ARG A 76 -4.96 5.97 15.50
CA ARG A 76 -3.93 5.46 14.62
C ARG A 76 -3.90 6.28 13.34
N ASP A 77 -2.73 6.77 12.98
CA ASP A 77 -2.51 7.50 11.73
C ASP A 77 -2.52 6.56 10.51
N GLY A 78 -2.81 7.14 9.35
CA GLY A 78 -2.74 6.44 8.07
C GLY A 78 -4.03 5.75 7.67
N TYR A 79 -3.90 4.93 6.64
CA TYR A 79 -5.01 4.20 6.03
C TYR A 79 -4.77 2.69 6.14
N PRO A 80 -5.83 1.87 6.27
CA PRO A 80 -5.71 0.41 6.23
C PRO A 80 -4.94 -0.05 4.99
N VAL A 81 -4.13 -1.08 5.14
CA VAL A 81 -3.29 -1.63 4.06
C VAL A 81 -4.08 -1.95 2.79
N THR A 82 -5.30 -2.49 2.94
CA THR A 82 -6.18 -2.79 1.80
C THR A 82 -6.59 -1.55 1.03
N ASP A 83 -6.89 -0.44 1.72
CA ASP A 83 -7.26 0.83 1.09
C ASP A 83 -6.08 1.44 0.34
N VAL A 84 -4.87 1.32 0.93
CA VAL A 84 -3.63 1.76 0.27
C VAL A 84 -3.37 0.92 -0.98
N ILE A 85 -3.58 -0.39 -0.95
CA ILE A 85 -3.44 -1.26 -2.13
C ILE A 85 -4.48 -0.89 -3.21
N VAL A 86 -5.75 -0.68 -2.84
CA VAL A 86 -6.80 -0.23 -3.77
C VAL A 86 -6.37 1.05 -4.49
N ASP A 87 -5.89 2.01 -3.73
CA ASP A 87 -5.46 3.30 -4.26
C ASP A 87 -4.16 3.19 -5.08
N ALA A 88 -3.18 2.44 -4.59
CA ALA A 88 -1.87 2.31 -5.23
C ALA A 88 -1.93 1.51 -6.55
N VAL A 89 -2.62 0.41 -6.58
CA VAL A 89 -2.71 -0.49 -7.74
C VAL A 89 -3.88 -0.14 -8.64
N GLY A 90 -4.88 0.59 -8.13
CA GLY A 90 -6.10 0.93 -8.86
C GLY A 90 -7.01 -0.28 -9.09
N VAL A 91 -7.11 -1.17 -8.10
CA VAL A 91 -7.91 -2.40 -8.19
C VAL A 91 -9.17 -2.32 -7.33
N SER A 92 -10.08 -3.27 -7.52
CA SER A 92 -11.22 -3.41 -6.62
C SER A 92 -10.80 -4.00 -5.26
N GLU A 93 -11.59 -3.73 -4.23
CA GLU A 93 -11.32 -4.19 -2.85
C GLU A 93 -11.09 -5.71 -2.74
N ASN A 94 -11.84 -6.52 -3.50
CA ASN A 94 -11.64 -7.97 -3.51
C ASN A 94 -10.25 -8.37 -4.02
N ILE A 95 -9.77 -7.70 -5.07
CA ILE A 95 -8.41 -7.94 -5.61
C ILE A 95 -7.36 -7.45 -4.61
N ALA A 96 -7.60 -6.31 -3.97
CA ALA A 96 -6.69 -5.76 -2.95
C ALA A 96 -6.54 -6.70 -1.75
N ARG A 97 -7.63 -7.33 -1.30
CA ARG A 97 -7.59 -8.34 -0.24
C ARG A 97 -6.79 -9.58 -0.65
N ASP A 98 -6.97 -10.07 -1.87
CA ASP A 98 -6.19 -11.22 -2.35
C ASP A 98 -4.69 -10.87 -2.43
N ILE A 99 -4.34 -9.65 -2.85
CA ILE A 99 -2.96 -9.14 -2.83
C ILE A 99 -2.44 -9.06 -1.40
N GLN A 100 -3.22 -8.48 -0.49
CA GLN A 100 -2.87 -8.35 0.92
C GLN A 100 -2.62 -9.71 1.57
N CYS A 101 -3.48 -10.72 1.33
CA CYS A 101 -3.28 -12.07 1.86
C CYS A 101 -1.94 -12.68 1.40
N VAL A 102 -1.56 -12.50 0.12
CA VAL A 102 -0.27 -12.99 -0.39
C VAL A 102 0.89 -12.25 0.25
N LEU A 103 0.78 -10.92 0.42
CA LEU A 103 1.79 -10.12 1.09
C LEU A 103 1.97 -10.52 2.55
N GLU A 104 0.87 -10.74 3.25
CA GLU A 104 0.89 -11.20 4.65
C GLU A 104 1.57 -12.55 4.79
N ASP A 105 1.27 -13.50 3.89
CA ASP A 105 1.89 -14.84 3.89
C ASP A 105 3.40 -14.78 3.56
N GLU A 106 3.80 -13.95 2.59
CA GLU A 106 5.20 -13.82 2.17
C GLU A 106 6.08 -13.07 3.19
N HIS A 107 5.48 -12.16 3.98
CA HIS A 107 6.19 -11.29 4.95
C HIS A 107 5.91 -11.66 6.41
N GLN A 108 5.44 -12.87 6.66
CA GLN A 108 5.34 -13.35 8.03
C GLN A 108 6.74 -13.52 8.64
N PRO A 109 7.03 -12.87 9.78
CA PRO A 109 8.28 -13.09 10.48
C PRO A 109 8.40 -14.55 10.89
N LEU A 110 9.54 -15.17 10.63
CA LEU A 110 9.81 -16.60 10.93
C LEU A 110 9.68 -16.95 12.42
N ASP A 111 9.72 -15.96 13.31
CA ASP A 111 9.66 -16.09 14.78
C ASP A 111 8.44 -15.41 15.43
N SER A 112 7.45 -14.96 14.66
CA SER A 112 6.33 -14.17 15.18
C SER A 112 5.41 -14.92 16.15
N SER A 113 5.46 -16.24 16.17
CA SER A 113 4.63 -17.07 17.08
C SER A 113 4.98 -16.90 18.56
N GLU A 114 6.17 -16.42 18.90
CA GLU A 114 6.62 -16.28 20.31
C GLU A 114 6.51 -14.85 20.85
N MET A 115 6.48 -13.80 20.00
CA MET A 115 6.50 -12.42 20.44
C MET A 115 5.21 -11.64 20.19
N GLY A 116 4.23 -12.19 19.48
CA GLY A 116 2.96 -11.51 19.21
C GLY A 116 3.13 -10.29 18.30
N GLU A 117 4.20 -10.22 17.52
CA GLU A 117 4.37 -9.21 16.50
C GLU A 117 3.46 -9.51 15.31
N GLU A 118 2.61 -8.56 14.96
CA GLU A 118 1.75 -8.67 13.80
C GLU A 118 2.59 -8.64 12.52
N SER A 119 2.15 -9.40 11.50
CA SER A 119 2.73 -9.34 10.17
C SER A 119 2.72 -7.91 9.64
N GLU A 120 3.74 -7.55 8.87
CA GLU A 120 3.85 -6.22 8.26
C GLU A 120 2.59 -5.85 7.46
N PHE A 121 2.00 -6.79 6.74
CA PHE A 121 0.80 -6.60 5.92
C PHE A 121 -0.47 -7.19 6.55
N SER A 122 -0.55 -7.26 7.88
CA SER A 122 -1.78 -7.72 8.54
C SER A 122 -2.96 -6.81 8.21
N THR A 123 -4.18 -7.34 8.33
CA THR A 123 -5.41 -6.58 8.05
C THR A 123 -5.53 -5.29 8.85
N ASP A 124 -4.93 -5.27 10.04
CA ASP A 124 -4.95 -4.12 10.94
C ASP A 124 -3.79 -3.14 10.69
N SER A 125 -2.85 -3.46 9.80
CA SER A 125 -1.74 -2.58 9.45
C SER A 125 -2.21 -1.32 8.73
N HIS A 126 -1.68 -0.16 9.15
CA HIS A 126 -1.95 1.12 8.52
C HIS A 126 -0.67 1.73 7.95
N TYR A 127 -0.82 2.48 6.87
CA TYR A 127 0.29 3.08 6.14
C TYR A 127 0.02 4.55 5.82
N ILE A 128 1.08 5.33 5.82
CA ILE A 128 1.13 6.71 5.31
C ILE A 128 2.12 6.78 4.15
N GLU A 129 1.90 7.72 3.23
CA GLU A 129 2.89 8.00 2.20
C GLU A 129 4.19 8.53 2.84
N ALA A 130 5.32 7.96 2.46
CA ALA A 130 6.63 8.46 2.85
C ALA A 130 6.82 9.86 2.24
N VAL A 131 6.98 10.88 3.08
CA VAL A 131 7.38 12.21 2.61
C VAL A 131 8.81 12.08 2.08
N GLN A 132 8.98 12.15 0.77
CA GLN A 132 10.30 12.25 0.17
C GLN A 132 10.90 13.58 0.63
N GLY A 133 11.69 13.52 1.71
CA GLY A 133 12.58 14.61 2.07
C GLY A 133 13.48 14.87 0.88
N GLU A 134 13.66 16.14 0.50
CA GLU A 134 14.60 16.55 -0.55
C GLU A 134 16.00 16.01 -0.21
N SER A 135 16.28 14.83 -0.67
CA SER A 135 17.62 14.24 -0.62
C SER A 135 18.41 14.82 -1.78
N TYR A 136 19.00 15.98 -1.54
CA TYR A 136 20.13 16.45 -2.34
C TYR A 136 21.28 15.48 -2.08
N LEU A 137 21.51 14.52 -2.96
CA LEU A 137 22.84 14.03 -3.37
C LEU A 137 22.75 12.68 -4.08
N HIS A 138 23.37 12.70 -5.24
CA HIS A 138 23.82 11.60 -6.10
C HIS A 138 22.81 10.99 -7.04
N GLY A 139 23.08 11.35 -8.31
CA GLY A 139 22.47 10.75 -9.48
C GLY A 139 22.78 9.26 -9.56
N ASP A 140 21.73 8.51 -9.44
CA ASP A 140 21.66 7.19 -10.01
C ASP A 140 20.35 7.12 -10.79
N THR A 141 20.51 7.04 -12.11
CA THR A 141 19.40 7.07 -13.07
C THR A 141 18.79 5.67 -13.19
N SER A 142 18.32 5.12 -12.11
CA SER A 142 17.27 4.10 -12.16
C SER A 142 15.94 4.84 -12.11
N LEU A 143 15.31 4.98 -13.24
CA LEU A 143 13.97 5.55 -13.39
C LEU A 143 13.03 4.84 -12.43
N ASN A 144 12.73 5.50 -11.31
CA ASN A 144 11.79 5.04 -10.32
C ASN A 144 10.41 4.94 -10.96
N PHE A 145 9.99 3.74 -11.24
CA PHE A 145 8.76 3.38 -11.94
C PHE A 145 7.50 3.93 -11.24
N PHE A 146 7.52 4.10 -9.94
CA PHE A 146 6.41 4.61 -9.14
C PHE A 146 6.47 6.10 -8.82
N SER A 147 7.55 6.79 -9.09
CA SER A 147 7.66 8.25 -8.84
C SER A 147 6.69 9.08 -9.70
N ALA A 148 6.38 8.62 -10.91
CA ALA A 148 5.34 9.25 -11.75
C ALA A 148 3.93 9.03 -11.20
N PHE A 149 3.75 7.99 -10.41
CA PHE A 149 2.48 7.55 -9.85
C PHE A 149 2.03 8.41 -8.66
N CYS A 150 2.91 8.68 -7.70
CA CYS A 150 2.58 9.52 -6.53
C CYS A 150 2.35 10.99 -6.91
N LEU A 151 3.10 11.54 -7.87
CA LEU A 151 2.98 12.94 -8.27
C LEU A 151 1.66 13.26 -9.00
N HIS A 152 1.05 12.30 -9.66
CA HIS A 152 -0.19 12.57 -10.43
C HIS A 152 -1.47 12.43 -9.58
N ARG A 153 -1.42 11.71 -8.46
CA ARG A 153 -2.58 11.51 -7.58
C ARG A 153 -2.70 12.48 -6.42
N SER A 154 -1.61 13.00 -5.88
CA SER A 154 -1.66 14.04 -4.84
C SER A 154 -2.43 15.29 -5.30
N HIS A 155 -2.43 15.62 -6.59
CA HIS A 155 -3.26 16.69 -7.15
C HIS A 155 -4.77 16.38 -7.22
N ARG A 156 -5.19 15.12 -7.26
CA ARG A 156 -6.61 14.76 -7.30
C ARG A 156 -7.26 14.63 -5.91
N ARG A 157 -6.48 14.35 -4.87
CA ARG A 157 -7.01 14.26 -3.48
C ARG A 157 -7.30 15.61 -2.85
N LEU A 158 -6.51 16.65 -3.14
CA LEU A 158 -6.73 18.00 -2.59
C LEU A 158 -8.04 18.66 -3.05
N SER A 159 -8.69 18.16 -4.10
CA SER A 159 -9.98 18.68 -4.57
C SER A 159 -11.21 18.05 -3.89
N ARG A 160 -11.07 16.94 -3.15
CA ARG A 160 -12.20 16.27 -2.48
C ARG A 160 -12.43 16.70 -1.02
N PHE A 161 -11.46 17.36 -0.38
CA PHE A 161 -11.54 17.77 1.03
C PHE A 161 -11.81 19.25 1.25
N ARG A 162 -12.34 19.97 0.24
CA ARG A 162 -12.76 21.36 0.40
C ARG A 162 -14.28 21.51 0.40
N LEU A 163 -14.98 20.81 1.28
CA LEU A 163 -16.37 21.11 1.63
C LEU A 163 -16.73 20.31 2.91
N TYR A 164 -16.36 20.88 4.05
CA TYR A 164 -17.22 20.92 5.24
C TYR A 164 -16.57 21.89 6.22
#